data_c0f88839bd98f25a91b4cf09c3ccf2cd
#
_entry.id   c0f88839bd98f25a91b4cf09c3ccf2cd
#
_cell.length_a   1.000
_cell.length_b   1.000
_cell.length_c   1.000
_cell.angle_alpha   90.00
_cell.angle_beta   90.00
_cell.angle_gamma   90.00
#
_symmetry.space_group_name_H-M   'P 1'
#
loop_
_entity.id
_entity.type
_entity.pdbx_description
1 polymer ?
#
loop_
_entity_poly.entity_id
_entity_poly.type
_entity_poly.pdbx_seq_one_letter_code
_entity_poly.pdbx_strand_id
1 'polypeptide(L)'
;MTENSALERARCYLARFNLDLVPWEHEKTTKTSAEAADALKVELGQIAKSILFRSGARYGLFVAAGDIKIDDKKVRALLGGGKAKIAKPAEVEEITGYRVGGVCPYDIDDSVPIYLDRSMERFDTVYTSAGTPHSLLPITFKQLQQVTGGKVVNMEKE
;
A
#
# COMPACT_ATOMS: atom_id res chain seq x y z
N MET A 1 11.26 1.95 14.85
CA MET A 1 10.11 1.03 14.97
C MET A 1 10.55 -0.38 14.64
N THR A 2 10.21 -1.36 15.47
CA THR A 2 10.48 -2.77 15.21
C THR A 2 9.40 -3.35 14.29
N GLU A 3 9.68 -4.50 13.67
CA GLU A 3 8.68 -5.21 12.86
C GLU A 3 7.44 -5.55 13.69
N ASN A 4 7.62 -6.01 14.93
CA ASN A 4 6.51 -6.33 15.84
C ASN A 4 5.62 -5.11 16.08
N SER A 5 6.20 -3.94 16.35
CA SER A 5 5.41 -2.73 16.61
C SER A 5 4.71 -2.22 15.35
N ALA A 6 5.31 -2.39 14.18
CA ALA A 6 4.69 -2.02 12.91
C ALA A 6 3.46 -2.89 12.63
N LEU A 7 3.59 -4.20 12.83
CA LEU A 7 2.48 -5.15 12.67
C LEU A 7 1.35 -4.86 13.65
N GLU A 8 1.68 -4.63 14.92
CA GLU A 8 0.67 -4.29 15.92
C GLU A 8 -0.03 -2.98 15.63
N ARG A 9 0.69 -2.00 15.10
CA ARG A 9 0.11 -0.73 14.67
C ARG A 9 -0.97 -0.96 13.59
N ALA A 10 -0.66 -1.76 12.59
CA ALA A 10 -1.61 -2.11 11.54
C ALA A 10 -2.81 -2.89 12.09
N ARG A 11 -2.56 -3.88 12.96
CA ARG A 11 -3.62 -4.66 13.62
C ARG A 11 -4.58 -3.78 14.41
N CYS A 12 -4.04 -2.90 15.24
CA CYS A 12 -4.85 -2.02 16.07
C CYS A 12 -5.71 -1.08 15.22
N TYR A 13 -5.14 -0.55 14.15
CA TYR A 13 -5.88 0.30 13.23
C TYR A 13 -7.04 -0.45 12.59
N LEU A 14 -6.77 -1.64 12.04
CA LEU A 14 -7.77 -2.47 11.36
C LEU A 14 -8.89 -2.94 12.29
N ALA A 15 -8.57 -3.20 13.54
CA ALA A 15 -9.55 -3.66 14.54
C ALA A 15 -10.68 -2.64 14.77
N ARG A 16 -10.46 -1.38 14.49
CA ARG A 16 -11.46 -0.31 14.66
C ARG A 16 -12.68 -0.49 13.75
N PHE A 17 -12.55 -1.24 12.67
CA PHE A 17 -13.59 -1.34 11.65
C PHE A 17 -14.51 -2.55 11.82
N ASN A 18 -14.17 -3.50 12.69
CA ASN A 18 -14.96 -4.71 12.97
C ASN A 18 -15.26 -5.54 11.70
N LEU A 19 -14.25 -5.65 10.82
CA LEU A 19 -14.38 -6.38 9.54
C LEU A 19 -13.63 -7.72 9.55
N ASP A 20 -13.16 -8.17 10.71
CA ASP A 20 -12.38 -9.40 10.86
C ASP A 20 -11.11 -9.44 9.99
N LEU A 21 -10.50 -8.26 9.81
CA LEU A 21 -9.27 -8.12 9.04
C LEU A 21 -8.07 -8.40 9.93
N VAL A 22 -7.52 -9.61 9.81
CA VAL A 22 -6.39 -10.07 10.63
C VAL A 22 -5.19 -10.37 9.72
N PRO A 23 -4.08 -9.64 9.86
CA PRO A 23 -2.89 -9.91 9.06
C PRO A 23 -2.30 -11.29 9.34
N TRP A 24 -1.76 -11.89 8.26
CA TRP A 24 -1.02 -13.15 8.35
C TRP A 24 0.47 -12.86 8.45
N GLU A 25 1.18 -13.65 9.26
CA GLU A 25 2.63 -13.66 9.30
C GLU A 25 3.16 -14.89 8.57
N HIS A 26 4.33 -14.77 7.94
CA HIS A 26 5.02 -15.91 7.34
C HIS A 26 6.53 -15.80 7.49
N GLU A 27 7.21 -16.94 7.35
CA GLU A 27 8.65 -17.02 7.48
C GLU A 27 9.38 -16.41 6.29
N LYS A 28 8.85 -16.61 5.08
CA LYS A 28 9.43 -16.06 3.86
C LYS A 28 9.12 -14.58 3.74
N THR A 29 10.06 -13.81 3.20
CA THR A 29 9.79 -12.40 2.95
C THR A 29 8.79 -12.22 1.81
N THR A 30 7.94 -11.23 1.95
CA THR A 30 6.99 -10.80 0.92
C THR A 30 7.25 -9.34 0.56
N LYS A 31 8.52 -8.97 0.59
CA LYS A 31 9.00 -7.61 0.37
C LYS A 31 8.67 -7.08 -1.02
N THR A 32 8.75 -7.94 -2.04
CA THR A 32 8.36 -7.58 -3.40
C THR A 32 7.01 -8.20 -3.74
N SER A 33 6.30 -7.62 -4.72
CA SER A 33 5.04 -8.19 -5.19
C SER A 33 5.22 -9.59 -5.76
N ALA A 34 6.35 -9.84 -6.45
CA ALA A 34 6.65 -11.16 -7.00
C ALA A 34 6.87 -12.20 -5.90
N GLU A 35 7.61 -11.85 -4.84
CA GLU A 35 7.83 -12.74 -3.69
C GLU A 35 6.51 -13.06 -2.99
N ALA A 36 5.65 -12.06 -2.81
CA ALA A 36 4.35 -12.23 -2.19
C ALA A 36 3.44 -13.13 -3.01
N ALA A 37 3.36 -12.90 -4.32
CA ALA A 37 2.53 -13.70 -5.21
C ALA A 37 2.99 -15.16 -5.23
N ASP A 38 4.30 -15.40 -5.25
CA ASP A 38 4.89 -16.74 -5.23
C ASP A 38 4.59 -17.46 -3.90
N ALA A 39 4.76 -16.76 -2.78
CA ALA A 39 4.52 -17.31 -1.44
C ALA A 39 3.05 -17.72 -1.24
N LEU A 40 2.12 -16.92 -1.77
CA LEU A 40 0.68 -17.17 -1.66
C LEU A 40 0.12 -18.03 -2.78
N LYS A 41 0.90 -18.25 -3.85
CA LYS A 41 0.46 -18.95 -5.06
C LYS A 41 -0.76 -18.29 -5.69
N VAL A 42 -0.69 -16.95 -5.82
CA VAL A 42 -1.73 -16.13 -6.45
C VAL A 42 -1.14 -15.36 -7.61
N GLU A 43 -2.00 -14.69 -8.38
CA GLU A 43 -1.55 -13.84 -9.49
C GLU A 43 -0.82 -12.61 -8.98
N LEU A 44 0.17 -12.13 -9.71
CA LEU A 44 0.92 -10.92 -9.37
C LEU A 44 -0.02 -9.72 -9.18
N GLY A 45 -1.05 -9.61 -10.01
CA GLY A 45 -2.03 -8.52 -9.92
C GLY A 45 -2.83 -8.51 -8.63
N GLN A 46 -2.92 -9.63 -7.92
CA GLN A 46 -3.62 -9.69 -6.64
C GLN A 46 -2.81 -9.09 -5.49
N ILE A 47 -1.53 -8.85 -5.69
CA ILE A 47 -0.70 -8.18 -4.68
C ILE A 47 -0.89 -6.68 -4.82
N ALA A 48 -1.37 -6.05 -3.75
CA ALA A 48 -1.56 -4.60 -3.72
C ALA A 48 -0.29 -3.96 -3.15
N LYS A 49 0.46 -3.30 -4.01
CA LYS A 49 1.69 -2.61 -3.62
C LYS A 49 1.37 -1.18 -3.17
N SER A 50 2.00 -0.73 -2.09
CA SER A 50 1.85 0.62 -1.55
C SER A 50 3.14 1.39 -1.77
N ILE A 51 3.08 2.48 -2.53
CA ILE A 51 4.24 3.27 -2.91
C ILE A 51 4.00 4.72 -2.54
N LEU A 52 4.92 5.29 -1.76
CA LEU A 52 4.89 6.72 -1.45
C LEU A 52 5.56 7.48 -2.59
N PHE A 53 4.82 8.38 -3.21
CA PHE A 53 5.34 9.30 -4.21
C PHE A 53 5.49 10.69 -3.63
N ARG A 54 6.44 11.40 -4.18
CA ARG A 54 6.71 12.80 -3.88
C ARG A 54 6.59 13.63 -5.15
N SER A 55 5.95 14.78 -5.04
CA SER A 55 5.88 15.78 -6.11
C SER A 55 6.20 17.13 -5.46
N GLY A 56 7.44 17.60 -5.62
CA GLY A 56 7.94 18.75 -4.88
C GLY A 56 7.93 18.49 -3.38
N ALA A 57 7.22 19.30 -2.60
CA ALA A 57 7.06 19.13 -1.16
C ALA A 57 5.81 18.32 -0.78
N ARG A 58 5.08 17.81 -1.75
CA ARG A 58 3.83 17.08 -1.53
C ARG A 58 4.04 15.58 -1.64
N TYR A 59 3.37 14.83 -0.77
CA TYR A 59 3.43 13.38 -0.74
C TYR A 59 2.05 12.77 -0.94
N GLY A 60 2.02 11.57 -1.50
CA GLY A 60 0.80 10.78 -1.61
C GLY A 60 1.14 9.30 -1.60
N LEU A 61 0.31 8.50 -0.94
CA LEU A 61 0.48 7.05 -0.90
C LEU A 61 -0.43 6.42 -1.95
N PHE A 62 0.18 5.69 -2.87
CA PHE A 62 -0.53 5.05 -3.98
C PHE A 62 -0.54 3.54 -3.80
N VAL A 63 -1.72 2.95 -3.80
CA VAL A 63 -1.91 1.50 -3.68
C VAL A 63 -2.42 0.99 -5.03
N ALA A 64 -1.70 0.05 -5.62
CA ALA A 64 -2.01 -0.45 -6.95
C ALA A 64 -1.73 -1.94 -7.08
N ALA A 65 -2.36 -2.59 -8.06
CA ALA A 65 -2.09 -3.99 -8.36
C ALA A 65 -0.62 -4.19 -8.75
N GLY A 66 -0.05 -5.31 -8.33
CA GLY A 66 1.37 -5.59 -8.52
C GLY A 66 1.81 -5.75 -9.98
N ASP A 67 0.87 -5.97 -10.89
CA ASP A 67 1.15 -6.18 -12.31
C ASP A 67 1.04 -4.91 -13.16
N ILE A 68 0.73 -3.74 -12.56
CA ILE A 68 0.67 -2.49 -13.30
C ILE A 68 1.83 -1.59 -12.94
N LYS A 69 2.16 -0.67 -13.86
CA LYS A 69 3.14 0.37 -13.62
C LYS A 69 2.40 1.70 -13.42
N ILE A 70 2.73 2.40 -12.34
CA ILE A 70 2.14 3.71 -12.03
C ILE A 70 2.79 4.77 -12.91
N ASP A 71 1.96 5.60 -13.54
CA ASP A 71 2.42 6.69 -14.42
C ASP A 71 2.78 7.93 -13.60
N ASP A 72 4.05 8.33 -13.63
CA ASP A 72 4.56 9.51 -12.93
C ASP A 72 3.80 10.78 -13.29
N LYS A 73 3.37 10.92 -14.54
CA LYS A 73 2.64 12.09 -15.00
C LYS A 73 1.27 12.20 -14.34
N LYS A 74 0.62 11.05 -14.14
CA LYS A 74 -0.67 11.00 -13.45
C LYS A 74 -0.50 11.32 -11.95
N VAL A 75 0.59 10.86 -11.34
CA VAL A 75 0.93 11.22 -9.96
C VAL A 75 1.13 12.73 -9.83
N ARG A 76 1.90 13.30 -10.75
CA ARG A 76 2.14 14.75 -10.77
C ARG A 76 0.84 15.53 -10.89
N ALA A 77 -0.07 15.08 -11.74
CA ALA A 77 -1.36 15.74 -11.92
C ALA A 77 -2.19 15.75 -10.63
N LEU A 78 -2.14 14.66 -9.86
CA LEU A 78 -2.87 14.58 -8.60
C LEU A 78 -2.22 15.38 -7.47
N LEU A 79 -0.90 15.31 -7.34
CA LEU A 79 -0.20 15.96 -6.23
C LEU A 79 0.09 17.44 -6.48
N GLY A 80 0.35 17.81 -7.74
CA GLY A 80 0.46 19.21 -8.14
C GLY A 80 1.72 19.95 -7.71
N GLY A 81 2.72 19.24 -7.17
CA GLY A 81 3.91 19.87 -6.62
C GLY A 81 5.12 19.95 -7.55
N GLY A 82 5.01 19.46 -8.79
CA GLY A 82 6.09 19.38 -9.75
C GLY A 82 6.41 17.95 -10.15
N LYS A 83 7.62 17.70 -10.63
CA LYS A 83 8.01 16.37 -11.09
C LYS A 83 7.79 15.31 -10.00
N ALA A 84 7.09 14.24 -10.37
CA ALA A 84 6.80 13.15 -9.43
C ALA A 84 7.89 12.09 -9.46
N LYS A 85 8.23 11.57 -8.31
CA LYS A 85 9.17 10.47 -8.15
C LYS A 85 8.86 9.67 -6.89
N ILE A 86 9.32 8.43 -6.85
CA ILE A 86 9.19 7.59 -5.66
C ILE A 86 10.01 8.23 -4.54
N ALA A 87 9.43 8.35 -3.36
CA ALA A 87 10.10 8.89 -2.19
C ALA A 87 11.28 8.01 -1.78
N LYS A 88 12.31 8.61 -1.22
CA LYS A 88 13.49 7.88 -0.74
C LYS A 88 13.14 7.07 0.52
N PRO A 89 13.88 5.98 0.82
CA PRO A 89 13.59 5.15 2.01
C PRO A 89 13.47 5.94 3.31
N ALA A 90 14.33 6.93 3.54
CA ALA A 90 14.27 7.77 4.73
C ALA A 90 12.99 8.59 4.79
N GLU A 91 12.54 9.12 3.65
CA GLU A 91 11.27 9.86 3.55
C GLU A 91 10.08 8.94 3.79
N VAL A 92 10.13 7.73 3.24
CA VAL A 92 9.07 6.72 3.42
C VAL A 92 8.87 6.43 4.90
N GLU A 93 9.95 6.17 5.63
CA GLU A 93 9.87 5.88 7.07
C GLU A 93 9.37 7.09 7.86
N GLU A 94 9.86 8.28 7.55
CA GLU A 94 9.44 9.50 8.22
C GLU A 94 7.96 9.82 8.00
N ILE A 95 7.49 9.73 6.75
CA ILE A 95 6.13 10.12 6.38
C ILE A 95 5.10 9.05 6.74
N THR A 96 5.39 7.78 6.48
CA THR A 96 4.43 6.68 6.71
C THR A 96 4.59 6.01 8.07
N GLY A 97 5.78 6.08 8.65
CA GLY A 97 6.12 5.32 9.85
C GLY A 97 6.45 3.86 9.58
N TYR A 98 6.39 3.42 8.33
CA TYR A 98 6.76 2.08 7.92
C TYR A 98 8.06 2.09 7.13
N ARG A 99 8.82 1.00 7.20
CA ARG A 99 10.04 0.84 6.41
C ARG A 99 9.70 0.27 5.03
N VAL A 100 10.53 0.58 4.05
CA VAL A 100 10.43 -0.02 2.71
C VAL A 100 10.41 -1.55 2.83
N GLY A 101 9.51 -2.18 2.13
CA GLY A 101 9.24 -3.62 2.23
C GLY A 101 8.05 -3.95 3.13
N GLY A 102 7.68 -3.04 4.04
CA GLY A 102 6.53 -3.21 4.93
C GLY A 102 5.51 -2.08 4.84
N VAL A 103 5.63 -1.19 3.87
CA VAL A 103 4.70 -0.07 3.72
C VAL A 103 3.29 -0.59 3.42
N CYS A 104 2.32 -0.08 4.17
CA CYS A 104 0.92 -0.41 3.98
C CYS A 104 0.07 0.85 4.20
N PRO A 105 -1.20 0.87 3.75
CA PRO A 105 -2.04 2.06 3.84
C PRO A 105 -2.80 2.18 5.16
N TYR A 106 -2.36 1.50 6.21
CA TYR A 106 -3.06 1.47 7.50
C TYR A 106 -2.40 2.39 8.51
N ASP A 107 -3.21 3.22 9.19
CA ASP A 107 -2.75 4.18 10.18
C ASP A 107 -1.77 5.21 9.59
N ILE A 108 -2.15 5.78 8.46
CA ILE A 108 -1.40 6.83 7.78
C ILE A 108 -1.95 8.18 8.25
N ASP A 109 -1.05 9.14 8.48
CA ASP A 109 -1.42 10.51 8.88
C ASP A 109 -2.40 11.11 7.86
N ASP A 110 -3.43 11.79 8.36
CA ASP A 110 -4.47 12.39 7.53
C ASP A 110 -3.94 13.43 6.53
N SER A 111 -2.76 14.00 6.80
CA SER A 111 -2.12 14.94 5.87
C SER A 111 -1.57 14.28 4.61
N VAL A 112 -1.46 12.94 4.60
CA VAL A 112 -0.97 12.18 3.44
C VAL A 112 -2.16 11.57 2.71
N PRO A 113 -2.51 12.07 1.52
CA PRO A 113 -3.62 11.49 0.76
C PRO A 113 -3.30 10.07 0.31
N ILE A 114 -4.32 9.21 0.31
CA ILE A 114 -4.22 7.82 -0.14
C ILE A 114 -5.03 7.68 -1.42
N TYR A 115 -4.40 7.11 -2.43
CA TYR A 115 -5.03 6.84 -3.72
C TYR A 115 -5.02 5.35 -3.99
N LEU A 116 -6.19 4.81 -4.36
CA LEU A 116 -6.37 3.39 -4.64
C LEU A 116 -6.60 3.21 -6.13
N ASP A 117 -5.68 2.51 -6.80
CA ASP A 117 -5.81 2.31 -8.24
C ASP A 117 -6.88 1.28 -8.56
N ARG A 118 -7.69 1.58 -9.56
CA ARG A 118 -8.81 0.72 -9.97
C ARG A 118 -8.38 -0.64 -10.52
N SER A 119 -7.10 -0.84 -10.84
CA SER A 119 -6.60 -2.15 -11.30
C SER A 119 -6.91 -3.28 -10.32
N MET A 120 -7.02 -2.94 -9.03
CA MET A 120 -7.35 -3.92 -7.99
C MET A 120 -8.79 -4.41 -8.03
N GLU A 121 -9.68 -3.69 -8.69
CA GLU A 121 -11.09 -4.09 -8.82
C GLU A 121 -11.30 -5.35 -9.64
N ARG A 122 -10.30 -5.77 -10.42
CA ARG A 122 -10.36 -7.00 -11.21
C ARG A 122 -10.45 -8.27 -10.36
N PHE A 123 -10.14 -8.18 -9.07
CA PHE A 123 -10.04 -9.34 -8.19
C PHE A 123 -10.99 -9.24 -7.01
N ASP A 124 -11.52 -10.39 -6.57
CA ASP A 124 -12.36 -10.44 -5.38
C ASP A 124 -11.55 -10.13 -4.12
N THR A 125 -10.30 -10.61 -4.07
CA THR A 125 -9.40 -10.39 -2.95
C THR A 125 -8.04 -9.94 -3.44
N VAL A 126 -7.50 -8.92 -2.78
CA VAL A 126 -6.11 -8.49 -2.97
C VAL A 126 -5.37 -8.66 -1.64
N TYR A 127 -4.04 -8.64 -1.70
CA TYR A 127 -3.19 -8.86 -0.53
C TYR A 127 -2.26 -7.68 -0.35
N THR A 128 -2.37 -7.01 0.79
CA THR A 128 -1.49 -5.89 1.13
C THR A 128 -0.46 -6.32 2.16
N SER A 129 0.63 -5.57 2.27
CA SER A 129 1.50 -5.67 3.45
C SER A 129 0.73 -5.19 4.69
N ALA A 130 1.18 -5.57 5.85
CA ALA A 130 0.64 -5.12 7.13
C ALA A 130 1.73 -4.56 8.04
N GLY A 131 2.68 -3.85 7.46
CA GLY A 131 3.71 -3.15 8.21
C GLY A 131 5.08 -3.82 8.23
N THR A 132 5.18 -5.08 7.80
CA THR A 132 6.45 -5.82 7.77
C THR A 132 6.62 -6.58 6.45
N PRO A 133 7.86 -6.94 6.07
CA PRO A 133 8.07 -7.78 4.89
C PRO A 133 7.70 -9.26 5.11
N HIS A 134 7.18 -9.59 6.30
CA HIS A 134 6.74 -10.96 6.66
C HIS A 134 5.25 -11.02 6.97
N SER A 135 4.48 -10.00 6.56
CA SER A 135 3.04 -9.94 6.83
C SER A 135 2.25 -9.62 5.58
N LEU A 136 1.07 -10.20 5.48
CA LEU A 136 0.12 -9.92 4.41
C LEU A 136 -1.29 -9.90 4.98
N LEU A 137 -2.13 -9.07 4.37
CA LEU A 137 -3.55 -9.00 4.73
C LEU A 137 -4.40 -9.24 3.49
N PRO A 138 -5.23 -10.31 3.48
CA PRO A 138 -6.24 -10.46 2.45
C PRO A 138 -7.37 -9.47 2.70
N ILE A 139 -7.76 -8.73 1.67
CA ILE A 139 -8.77 -7.69 1.79
C ILE A 139 -9.47 -7.47 0.44
N THR A 140 -10.76 -7.16 0.46
CA THR A 140 -11.46 -6.80 -0.76
C THR A 140 -11.18 -5.33 -1.09
N PHE A 141 -11.33 -4.95 -2.35
CA PHE A 141 -11.15 -3.55 -2.75
C PHE A 141 -12.10 -2.62 -1.99
N LYS A 142 -13.34 -3.05 -1.81
CA LYS A 142 -14.35 -2.28 -1.06
C LYS A 142 -13.93 -2.07 0.39
N GLN A 143 -13.44 -3.11 1.06
CA GLN A 143 -12.94 -3.01 2.42
C GLN A 143 -11.72 -2.10 2.48
N LEU A 144 -10.82 -2.22 1.50
CA LEU A 144 -9.62 -1.38 1.42
C LEU A 144 -10.00 0.09 1.34
N GLN A 145 -10.99 0.43 0.51
CA GLN A 145 -11.50 1.79 0.42
C GLN A 145 -12.12 2.25 1.73
N GLN A 146 -12.86 1.38 2.38
CA GLN A 146 -13.51 1.68 3.66
C GLN A 146 -12.50 2.00 4.77
N VAL A 147 -11.48 1.15 4.92
CA VAL A 147 -10.50 1.32 6.02
C VAL A 147 -9.47 2.41 5.77
N THR A 148 -9.23 2.79 4.51
CA THR A 148 -8.24 3.83 4.17
C THR A 148 -8.87 5.20 3.91
N GLY A 149 -10.14 5.22 3.50
CA GLY A 149 -10.75 6.45 2.99
C GLY A 149 -10.14 6.90 1.68
N GLY A 150 -9.38 6.03 0.99
CA GLY A 150 -8.65 6.37 -0.21
C GLY A 150 -9.54 6.71 -1.39
N LYS A 151 -9.03 7.59 -2.25
CA LYS A 151 -9.71 7.98 -3.48
C LYS A 151 -9.37 6.97 -4.59
N VAL A 152 -10.39 6.47 -5.28
CA VAL A 152 -10.20 5.55 -6.41
C VAL A 152 -9.74 6.35 -7.63
N VAL A 153 -8.66 5.89 -8.25
CA VAL A 153 -8.01 6.57 -9.38
C VAL A 153 -7.58 5.56 -10.45
N ASN A 154 -7.20 6.07 -11.60
CA ASN A 154 -6.58 5.29 -12.66
C ASN A 154 -5.16 5.80 -12.87
N MET A 155 -4.18 5.05 -12.35
CA MET A 155 -2.77 5.44 -12.36
C MET A 155 -1.93 4.63 -13.32
N GLU A 156 -2.52 3.67 -14.01
CA GLU A 156 -1.78 2.77 -14.89
C GLU A 156 -1.15 3.54 -16.05
N LYS A 157 0.12 3.25 -16.31
CA LYS A 157 0.84 3.82 -17.45
C LYS A 157 0.38 3.14 -18.74
N GLU A 158 -0.07 3.94 -19.66
CA GLU A 158 -0.50 3.49 -21.00
C GLU A 158 0.67 3.32 -21.96
#